data_032eeea8ede573c158d643d52210f1f4
#
_entry.id   032eeea8ede573c158d643d52210f1f4
#
_cell.length_a   1.000
_cell.length_b   1.000
_cell.length_c   1.000
_cell.angle_alpha   90.00
_cell.angle_beta   90.00
_cell.angle_gamma   90.00
#
_symmetry.space_group_name_H-M   'P 1'
#
loop_
_entity.id
_entity.type
_entity.pdbx_description
1 polymer ?
#
loop_
_entity_poly.entity_id
_entity_poly.type
_entity_poly.pdbx_seq_one_letter_code
_entity_poly.pdbx_strand_id
1 'polypeptide(L)'
;MPTPAIPRPRSNPSSASTACPASSTTAVLPGPDRFSARCSPGSTAVVLLAGADGCAALGGLPLGAGTPVPAVPDIVAVAVRRGDPPAPRRRGTVVAADVALPPDAWRTTWSDTEHAAAVEQVRGAIERGEVYQANVVGHRSAPHAAEPLAVAGAVAGLPGARYAGVLAGAGWAVGSASPEQLLAVRGRRITTVPVKGTRPVRPGALEELRASPKERAEHVMIVDLERNDLSRVATTGSVDVERLYEVTEWSGLWHAGSRVAARLREDVGVIDVLRALLPGGSVTGAPKRAACALLGALEPVGRGPAMGAFGMLWPGGADLGLTIRTVAADADRVHLWAGGGVTWGSDPDEEVAEAHAKAGPLVRRLAGG
;
A
#
# COMPACT_ATOMS: atom_id res chain seq x y z
N MET A 1 6.39 -24.39 -37.53
CA MET A 1 6.28 -24.46 -36.06
C MET A 1 4.98 -23.77 -35.68
N PRO A 2 4.05 -24.39 -34.98
CA PRO A 2 2.77 -23.75 -34.65
C PRO A 2 2.97 -22.77 -33.51
N THR A 3 2.39 -21.57 -33.66
CA THR A 3 2.31 -20.48 -32.68
C THR A 3 1.56 -20.94 -31.43
N PRO A 4 2.02 -20.69 -30.22
CA PRO A 4 1.29 -21.05 -29.01
C PRO A 4 0.03 -20.20 -28.87
N ALA A 5 -1.09 -20.86 -28.61
CA ALA A 5 -2.40 -20.26 -28.42
C ALA A 5 -2.42 -19.43 -27.12
N ILE A 6 -2.85 -18.17 -27.22
CA ILE A 6 -3.14 -17.28 -26.11
C ILE A 6 -4.34 -17.83 -25.33
N PRO A 7 -4.26 -18.08 -24.02
CA PRO A 7 -5.40 -18.52 -23.23
C PRO A 7 -6.46 -17.42 -23.19
N ARG A 8 -7.71 -17.80 -23.44
CA ARG A 8 -8.87 -16.91 -23.34
C ARG A 8 -9.08 -16.47 -21.88
N PRO A 9 -9.46 -15.22 -21.63
CA PRO A 9 -9.80 -14.76 -20.30
C PRO A 9 -10.99 -15.56 -19.76
N ARG A 10 -10.89 -16.01 -18.52
CA ARG A 10 -12.00 -16.68 -17.82
C ARG A 10 -13.16 -15.71 -17.67
N SER A 11 -14.34 -16.14 -18.04
CA SER A 11 -15.59 -15.42 -17.83
C SER A 11 -15.82 -15.23 -16.33
N ASN A 12 -16.09 -13.99 -15.94
CA ASN A 12 -16.46 -13.58 -14.59
C ASN A 12 -17.68 -14.38 -14.11
N PRO A 13 -17.64 -15.06 -12.95
CA PRO A 13 -18.85 -15.55 -12.33
C PRO A 13 -19.63 -14.34 -11.79
N SER A 14 -20.92 -14.34 -12.10
CA SER A 14 -21.91 -13.34 -11.73
C SER A 14 -21.80 -12.89 -10.27
N SER A 15 -21.88 -11.56 -10.08
CA SER A 15 -22.05 -10.85 -8.83
C SER A 15 -23.03 -11.52 -7.87
N ALA A 16 -22.52 -12.30 -6.94
CA ALA A 16 -23.23 -12.64 -5.72
C ALA A 16 -22.94 -11.52 -4.71
N SER A 17 -23.89 -10.60 -4.56
CA SER A 17 -23.98 -9.69 -3.43
C SER A 17 -24.20 -10.53 -2.16
N THR A 18 -23.14 -10.95 -1.52
CA THR A 18 -23.19 -11.48 -0.16
C THR A 18 -23.15 -10.29 0.78
N ALA A 19 -24.34 -9.84 1.20
CA ALA A 19 -24.47 -9.00 2.38
C ALA A 19 -23.88 -9.78 3.56
N CYS A 20 -22.70 -9.38 3.99
CA CYS A 20 -22.10 -9.88 5.22
C CYS A 20 -22.99 -9.45 6.39
N PRO A 21 -23.38 -10.35 7.32
CA PRO A 21 -24.13 -9.96 8.49
C PRO A 21 -23.32 -8.91 9.27
N ALA A 22 -24.00 -7.90 9.79
CA ALA A 22 -23.43 -6.78 10.53
C ALA A 22 -22.86 -7.23 11.88
N SER A 23 -21.77 -8.00 11.88
CA SER A 23 -21.08 -8.47 13.07
C SER A 23 -19.67 -7.90 13.12
N SER A 24 -19.52 -6.84 13.95
CA SER A 24 -18.28 -6.43 14.62
C SER A 24 -17.03 -6.20 13.75
N THR A 25 -17.11 -5.38 12.71
CA THR A 25 -15.89 -4.83 12.12
C THR A 25 -15.41 -3.66 12.99
N THR A 26 -14.21 -3.73 13.54
CA THR A 26 -13.62 -2.70 14.38
C THR A 26 -12.55 -1.97 13.60
N ALA A 27 -12.69 -0.64 13.49
CA ALA A 27 -11.66 0.23 12.95
C ALA A 27 -11.00 0.99 14.12
N VAL A 28 -9.70 0.84 14.28
CA VAL A 28 -8.90 1.65 15.21
C VAL A 28 -8.00 2.55 14.35
N LEU A 29 -8.34 3.82 14.32
CA LEU A 29 -7.54 4.84 13.64
C LEU A 29 -6.57 5.49 14.63
N PRO A 30 -5.35 5.83 14.21
CA PRO A 30 -4.41 6.53 15.08
C PRO A 30 -4.85 7.97 15.29
N GLY A 31 -4.95 8.33 16.55
CA GLY A 31 -5.13 9.69 17.06
C GLY A 31 -6.48 10.33 16.74
N PRO A 32 -7.24 10.71 17.79
CA PRO A 32 -8.51 11.43 17.63
C PRO A 32 -8.36 12.76 16.87
N ASP A 33 -7.15 13.33 16.86
CA ASP A 33 -6.87 14.65 16.29
C ASP A 33 -7.03 14.74 14.77
N ARG A 34 -6.67 13.66 14.04
CA ARG A 34 -6.80 13.67 12.56
C ARG A 34 -8.24 13.55 12.09
N PHE A 35 -9.05 12.74 12.76
CA PHE A 35 -10.48 12.62 12.46
C PHE A 35 -11.25 13.84 12.93
N SER A 36 -10.97 14.29 14.17
CA SER A 36 -11.68 15.42 14.79
C SER A 36 -11.45 16.74 14.05
N ALA A 37 -10.29 16.97 13.46
CA ALA A 37 -9.99 18.18 12.69
C ALA A 37 -10.63 18.24 11.29
N ARG A 38 -11.17 17.11 10.78
CA ARG A 38 -11.57 16.98 9.38
C ARG A 38 -13.07 16.80 9.15
N CYS A 39 -13.82 16.39 10.16
CA CYS A 39 -15.26 16.16 10.07
C CYS A 39 -16.01 16.98 11.11
N SER A 40 -17.15 17.59 10.74
CA SER A 40 -18.03 18.26 11.67
C SER A 40 -18.65 17.27 12.68
N PRO A 41 -19.00 17.68 13.91
CA PRO A 41 -19.74 16.83 14.83
C PRO A 41 -21.01 16.26 14.18
N GLY A 42 -21.27 14.97 14.39
CA GLY A 42 -22.44 14.28 13.80
C GLY A 42 -22.29 13.86 12.33
N SER A 43 -21.21 14.27 11.64
CA SER A 43 -20.97 13.82 10.26
C SER A 43 -20.52 12.36 10.21
N THR A 44 -20.91 11.66 9.13
CA THR A 44 -20.48 10.29 8.82
C THR A 44 -19.24 10.34 7.95
N ALA A 45 -18.25 9.51 8.26
CA ALA A 45 -17.12 9.21 7.42
C ALA A 45 -17.07 7.70 7.14
N VAL A 46 -16.27 7.28 6.18
CA VAL A 46 -16.03 5.88 5.85
C VAL A 46 -14.55 5.59 6.05
N VAL A 47 -14.23 4.60 6.87
CA VAL A 47 -12.91 3.98 6.88
C VAL A 47 -12.86 2.97 5.74
N LEU A 48 -11.89 3.14 4.84
CA LEU A 48 -11.70 2.30 3.67
C LEU A 48 -10.40 1.52 3.81
N LEU A 49 -10.47 0.21 3.58
CA LEU A 49 -9.35 -0.63 3.18
C LEU A 49 -9.66 -1.19 1.79
N ALA A 50 -8.79 -0.97 0.84
CA ALA A 50 -8.82 -1.65 -0.45
C ALA A 50 -7.47 -2.35 -0.64
N GLY A 51 -7.48 -3.67 -0.67
CA GLY A 51 -6.30 -4.49 -0.96
C GLY A 51 -5.86 -4.35 -2.42
N ALA A 52 -4.76 -4.98 -2.79
CA ALA A 52 -4.21 -4.89 -4.15
C ALA A 52 -5.22 -5.35 -5.21
N ASP A 53 -5.91 -6.47 -4.98
CA ASP A 53 -6.91 -7.02 -5.92
C ASP A 53 -8.14 -6.12 -6.01
N GLY A 54 -8.62 -5.59 -4.88
CA GLY A 54 -9.70 -4.60 -4.86
C GLY A 54 -9.33 -3.31 -5.59
N CYS A 55 -8.10 -2.83 -5.44
CA CYS A 55 -7.57 -1.68 -6.16
C CYS A 55 -7.47 -1.95 -7.67
N ALA A 56 -6.95 -3.12 -8.06
CA ALA A 56 -6.84 -3.49 -9.47
C ALA A 56 -8.22 -3.64 -10.12
N ALA A 57 -9.18 -4.26 -9.44
CA ALA A 57 -10.56 -4.38 -9.90
C ALA A 57 -11.23 -3.01 -10.10
N LEU A 58 -11.07 -2.09 -9.14
CA LEU A 58 -11.56 -0.70 -9.27
C LEU A 58 -10.93 0.03 -10.46
N GLY A 59 -9.63 -0.13 -10.67
CA GLY A 59 -8.87 0.48 -11.77
C GLY A 59 -9.06 -0.20 -13.13
N GLY A 60 -9.75 -1.34 -13.20
CA GLY A 60 -9.90 -2.15 -14.43
C GLY A 60 -8.56 -2.74 -14.90
N LEU A 61 -7.69 -3.12 -13.98
CA LEU A 61 -6.36 -3.65 -14.24
C LEU A 61 -6.31 -5.18 -14.13
N PRO A 62 -5.32 -5.84 -14.73
CA PRO A 62 -5.12 -7.28 -14.58
C PRO A 62 -4.94 -7.68 -13.11
N LEU A 63 -5.56 -8.81 -12.75
CA LEU A 63 -5.36 -9.47 -11.45
C LEU A 63 -4.24 -10.52 -11.58
N GLY A 64 -3.49 -10.70 -10.51
CA GLY A 64 -2.45 -11.72 -10.39
C GLY A 64 -2.94 -13.01 -9.74
N ALA A 65 -2.04 -13.69 -9.03
CA ALA A 65 -2.37 -14.83 -8.21
C ALA A 65 -3.33 -14.46 -7.06
N GLY A 66 -4.07 -15.44 -6.55
CA GLY A 66 -4.98 -15.21 -5.42
C GLY A 66 -4.26 -14.83 -4.13
N THR A 67 -4.95 -14.09 -3.28
CA THR A 67 -4.42 -13.68 -1.96
C THR A 67 -4.12 -14.91 -1.08
N PRO A 68 -2.98 -14.93 -0.37
CA PRO A 68 -2.67 -16.00 0.60
C PRO A 68 -3.44 -15.85 1.92
N VAL A 69 -4.26 -14.80 2.07
CA VAL A 69 -5.06 -14.52 3.27
C VAL A 69 -6.53 -14.24 2.90
N PRO A 70 -7.26 -15.26 2.44
CA PRO A 70 -8.62 -15.08 1.90
C PRO A 70 -9.65 -14.64 2.96
N ALA A 71 -9.31 -14.72 4.24
CA ALA A 71 -10.15 -14.20 5.32
C ALA A 71 -10.31 -12.66 5.27
N VAL A 72 -9.33 -11.94 4.71
CA VAL A 72 -9.39 -10.48 4.54
C VAL A 72 -10.09 -10.14 3.22
N PRO A 73 -11.24 -9.45 3.25
CA PRO A 73 -11.91 -9.04 2.02
C PRO A 73 -11.07 -8.05 1.20
N ASP A 74 -11.19 -8.11 -0.13
CA ASP A 74 -10.47 -7.22 -1.05
C ASP A 74 -10.80 -5.74 -0.83
N ILE A 75 -12.05 -5.44 -0.44
CA ILE A 75 -12.49 -4.10 -0.10
C ILE A 75 -13.34 -4.15 1.18
N VAL A 76 -12.98 -3.33 2.15
CA VAL A 76 -13.73 -3.13 3.38
C VAL A 76 -14.04 -1.65 3.56
N ALA A 77 -15.30 -1.32 3.75
CA ALA A 77 -15.75 0.03 4.02
C ALA A 77 -16.60 0.07 5.30
N VAL A 78 -16.16 0.83 6.30
CA VAL A 78 -16.83 0.93 7.60
C VAL A 78 -17.30 2.37 7.80
N ALA A 79 -18.61 2.54 7.90
CA ALA A 79 -19.18 3.85 8.26
C ALA A 79 -18.92 4.15 9.74
N VAL A 80 -18.37 5.33 10.02
CA VAL A 80 -18.11 5.82 11.37
C VAL A 80 -18.73 7.21 11.53
N ARG A 81 -19.34 7.48 12.67
CA ARG A 81 -19.92 8.79 12.98
C ARG A 81 -19.03 9.50 14.00
N ARG A 82 -18.76 10.78 13.76
CA ARG A 82 -18.05 11.59 14.75
C ARG A 82 -18.92 11.80 15.98
N GLY A 83 -18.44 11.40 17.15
CA GLY A 83 -19.19 11.46 18.42
C GLY A 83 -19.69 10.09 18.87
N ASP A 84 -19.60 9.05 18.05
CA ASP A 84 -19.81 7.68 18.53
C ASP A 84 -18.78 7.40 19.63
N PRO A 85 -19.18 6.79 20.74
CA PRO A 85 -18.22 6.35 21.74
C PRO A 85 -17.23 5.42 21.07
N PRO A 86 -15.93 5.47 21.45
CA PRO A 86 -14.99 4.49 20.95
C PRO A 86 -15.59 3.11 21.20
N ALA A 87 -15.53 2.23 20.18
CA ALA A 87 -15.96 0.85 20.34
C ALA A 87 -15.41 0.33 21.67
N PRO A 88 -16.23 -0.36 22.51
CA PRO A 88 -15.81 -0.75 23.83
C PRO A 88 -14.47 -1.43 23.69
N ARG A 89 -13.42 -0.76 24.18
CA ARG A 89 -12.10 -1.38 24.30
C ARG A 89 -12.37 -2.62 25.11
N ARG A 90 -12.33 -3.79 24.49
CA ARG A 90 -12.16 -5.00 25.28
C ARG A 90 -11.01 -4.66 26.22
N ARG A 91 -11.28 -4.65 27.53
CA ARG A 91 -10.28 -4.37 28.56
C ARG A 91 -9.19 -5.43 28.44
N GLY A 92 -8.26 -5.16 27.65
CA GLY A 92 -6.98 -5.70 27.37
C GLY A 92 -6.38 -4.62 26.53
N THR A 93 -5.53 -3.81 27.12
CA THR A 93 -4.51 -3.10 26.35
C THR A 93 -3.99 -4.14 25.38
N VAL A 94 -4.10 -3.89 24.04
CA VAL A 94 -3.38 -4.69 23.06
C VAL A 94 -1.91 -4.40 23.36
N VAL A 95 -1.40 -5.11 24.36
CA VAL A 95 -0.01 -5.03 24.77
C VAL A 95 0.72 -5.85 23.74
N ALA A 96 1.61 -5.18 23.00
CA ALA A 96 2.51 -5.86 22.06
C ALA A 96 3.31 -7.02 22.72
N ALA A 97 3.24 -7.15 24.03
CA ALA A 97 3.86 -8.20 24.82
C ALA A 97 3.34 -9.62 24.55
N ASP A 98 2.15 -9.78 23.98
CA ASP A 98 1.57 -11.10 23.73
C ASP A 98 1.87 -11.65 22.32
N VAL A 99 2.56 -10.88 21.48
CA VAL A 99 2.97 -11.29 20.14
C VAL A 99 4.48 -11.46 20.13
N ALA A 100 4.95 -12.67 20.31
CA ALA A 100 6.38 -13.03 20.27
C ALA A 100 6.62 -14.04 19.15
N LEU A 101 6.73 -13.54 17.93
CA LEU A 101 7.02 -14.37 16.75
C LEU A 101 8.54 -14.43 16.54
N PRO A 102 9.19 -15.56 16.77
CA PRO A 102 10.62 -15.66 16.56
C PRO A 102 10.95 -15.41 15.06
N PRO A 103 12.08 -14.75 14.78
CA PRO A 103 12.47 -14.42 13.39
C PRO A 103 12.59 -15.64 12.47
N ASP A 104 12.96 -16.80 13.00
CA ASP A 104 13.09 -18.05 12.26
C ASP A 104 11.74 -18.76 11.99
N ALA A 105 10.64 -18.29 12.57
CA ALA A 105 9.30 -18.79 12.25
C ALA A 105 8.80 -18.32 10.86
N TRP A 106 9.38 -17.26 10.33
CA TRP A 106 8.97 -16.70 9.04
C TRP A 106 9.40 -17.57 7.87
N ARG A 107 8.49 -17.78 6.94
CA ARG A 107 8.71 -18.50 5.68
C ARG A 107 8.38 -17.57 4.52
N THR A 108 9.30 -17.45 3.58
CA THR A 108 9.09 -16.75 2.32
C THR A 108 8.37 -17.68 1.33
N THR A 109 7.51 -17.10 0.48
CA THR A 109 6.80 -17.88 -0.55
C THR A 109 7.74 -18.28 -1.70
N TRP A 110 8.75 -17.49 -1.95
CA TRP A 110 9.84 -17.77 -2.86
C TRP A 110 11.20 -17.59 -2.17
N SER A 111 12.21 -18.26 -2.68
CA SER A 111 13.59 -18.08 -2.23
C SER A 111 14.17 -16.75 -2.70
N ASP A 112 15.28 -16.33 -2.13
CA ASP A 112 16.01 -15.15 -2.59
C ASP A 112 16.44 -15.29 -4.05
N THR A 113 16.84 -16.50 -4.49
CA THR A 113 17.17 -16.79 -5.89
C THR A 113 15.96 -16.62 -6.82
N GLU A 114 14.78 -17.08 -6.43
CA GLU A 114 13.55 -16.89 -7.22
C GLU A 114 13.13 -15.42 -7.25
N HIS A 115 13.29 -14.69 -6.14
CA HIS A 115 13.05 -13.25 -6.11
C HIS A 115 14.03 -12.52 -7.05
N ALA A 116 15.33 -12.81 -6.97
CA ALA A 116 16.34 -12.25 -7.88
C ALA A 116 16.02 -12.57 -9.36
N ALA A 117 15.56 -13.78 -9.65
CA ALA A 117 15.14 -14.16 -11.00
C ALA A 117 13.91 -13.34 -11.49
N ALA A 118 12.97 -13.03 -10.60
CA ALA A 118 11.85 -12.16 -10.94
C ALA A 118 12.32 -10.71 -11.23
N VAL A 119 13.29 -10.20 -10.48
CA VAL A 119 13.93 -8.90 -10.76
C VAL A 119 14.57 -8.91 -12.16
N GLU A 120 15.32 -9.95 -12.53
CA GLU A 120 15.92 -10.09 -13.87
C GLU A 120 14.84 -10.15 -14.98
N GLN A 121 13.72 -10.82 -14.75
CA GLN A 121 12.62 -10.85 -15.71
C GLN A 121 12.03 -9.45 -15.93
N VAL A 122 11.90 -8.63 -14.87
CA VAL A 122 11.48 -7.23 -14.98
C VAL A 122 12.51 -6.41 -15.75
N ARG A 123 13.81 -6.57 -15.49
CA ARG A 123 14.87 -5.90 -16.25
C ARG A 123 14.81 -6.27 -17.74
N GLY A 124 14.61 -7.55 -18.06
CA GLY A 124 14.40 -7.97 -19.43
C GLY A 124 13.16 -7.36 -20.09
N ALA A 125 12.07 -7.17 -19.34
CA ALA A 125 10.88 -6.46 -19.84
C ALA A 125 11.15 -4.96 -20.07
N ILE A 126 12.00 -4.34 -19.23
CA ILE A 126 12.46 -2.95 -19.42
C ILE A 126 13.30 -2.85 -20.69
N GLU A 127 14.23 -3.77 -20.90
CA GLU A 127 15.07 -3.82 -22.09
C GLU A 127 14.25 -3.93 -23.38
N ARG A 128 13.17 -4.70 -23.36
CA ARG A 128 12.23 -4.83 -24.49
C ARG A 128 11.27 -3.63 -24.63
N GLY A 129 11.34 -2.65 -23.72
CA GLY A 129 10.48 -1.47 -23.74
C GLY A 129 9.02 -1.72 -23.33
N GLU A 130 8.73 -2.84 -22.66
CA GLU A 130 7.38 -3.20 -22.18
C GLU A 130 6.95 -2.37 -20.95
N VAL A 131 7.91 -2.08 -20.07
CA VAL A 131 7.74 -1.25 -18.87
C VAL A 131 8.98 -0.37 -18.66
N TYR A 132 8.83 0.73 -17.95
CA TYR A 132 9.97 1.55 -17.47
C TYR A 132 10.41 1.12 -16.08
N GLN A 133 9.46 0.64 -15.28
CA GLN A 133 9.64 0.18 -13.91
C GLN A 133 8.51 -0.80 -13.56
N ALA A 134 8.82 -1.78 -12.70
CA ALA A 134 7.80 -2.55 -12.00
C ALA A 134 8.23 -2.83 -10.55
N ASN A 135 7.28 -2.80 -9.61
CA ASN A 135 7.54 -2.95 -8.18
C ASN A 135 7.39 -4.42 -7.76
N VAL A 136 8.47 -5.18 -7.75
CA VAL A 136 8.50 -6.60 -7.38
C VAL A 136 8.35 -6.75 -5.86
N VAL A 137 7.42 -7.62 -5.42
CA VAL A 137 7.07 -7.76 -4.00
C VAL A 137 7.17 -9.22 -3.57
N GLY A 138 8.03 -9.48 -2.58
CA GLY A 138 8.11 -10.76 -1.90
C GLY A 138 7.08 -10.87 -0.77
N HIS A 139 6.53 -12.07 -0.59
CA HIS A 139 5.62 -12.42 0.50
C HIS A 139 6.29 -13.34 1.50
N ARG A 140 5.97 -13.15 2.78
CA ARG A 140 6.34 -14.07 3.85
C ARG A 140 5.23 -14.18 4.88
N SER A 141 5.18 -15.32 5.57
CA SER A 141 4.21 -15.57 6.62
C SER A 141 4.81 -16.36 7.77
N ALA A 142 4.21 -16.22 8.95
CA ALA A 142 4.58 -16.99 10.14
C ALA A 142 3.31 -17.47 10.87
N PRO A 143 3.35 -18.64 11.54
CA PRO A 143 2.26 -19.05 12.39
C PRO A 143 2.20 -18.17 13.65
N HIS A 144 1.00 -17.96 14.20
CA HIS A 144 0.81 -17.30 15.49
C HIS A 144 -0.38 -17.92 16.26
N ALA A 145 -0.38 -17.70 17.58
CA ALA A 145 -1.48 -18.09 18.46
C ALA A 145 -2.18 -16.87 19.10
N ALA A 146 -1.74 -15.67 18.77
CA ALA A 146 -2.33 -14.44 19.30
C ALA A 146 -3.62 -14.09 18.55
N GLU A 147 -4.47 -13.26 19.17
CA GLU A 147 -5.62 -12.68 18.48
C GLU A 147 -5.15 -11.84 17.27
N PRO A 148 -5.75 -11.96 16.07
CA PRO A 148 -5.36 -11.20 14.88
C PRO A 148 -5.29 -9.69 15.13
N LEU A 149 -6.19 -9.14 15.95
CA LEU A 149 -6.20 -7.74 16.35
C LEU A 149 -4.93 -7.33 17.12
N ALA A 150 -4.40 -8.21 17.97
CA ALA A 150 -3.16 -7.96 18.71
C ALA A 150 -1.96 -7.88 17.79
N VAL A 151 -1.85 -8.81 16.83
CA VAL A 151 -0.81 -8.83 15.79
C VAL A 151 -0.83 -7.54 14.97
N ALA A 152 -1.99 -7.17 14.45
CA ALA A 152 -2.18 -5.96 13.66
C ALA A 152 -1.87 -4.68 14.46
N GLY A 153 -2.30 -4.64 15.74
CA GLY A 153 -2.08 -3.52 16.65
C GLY A 153 -0.60 -3.30 16.97
N ALA A 154 0.18 -4.36 17.11
CA ALA A 154 1.61 -4.26 17.33
C ALA A 154 2.32 -3.49 16.20
N VAL A 155 1.95 -3.76 14.94
CA VAL A 155 2.54 -3.11 13.76
C VAL A 155 2.06 -1.67 13.61
N ALA A 156 0.79 -1.40 13.82
CA ALA A 156 0.24 -0.04 13.70
C ALA A 156 0.91 0.97 14.67
N GLY A 157 1.53 0.49 15.74
CA GLY A 157 2.30 1.28 16.70
C GLY A 157 3.74 1.62 16.28
N LEU A 158 4.21 1.17 15.12
CA LEU A 158 5.57 1.47 14.65
C LEU A 158 5.78 2.97 14.43
N PRO A 159 6.98 3.50 14.80
CA PRO A 159 7.29 4.90 14.63
C PRO A 159 7.33 5.29 13.14
N GLY A 160 7.08 6.58 12.86
CA GLY A 160 7.11 7.12 11.50
C GLY A 160 5.91 6.75 10.64
N ALA A 161 4.88 6.16 11.22
CA ALA A 161 3.65 5.82 10.52
C ALA A 161 2.73 7.04 10.37
N ARG A 162 2.68 7.62 9.17
CA ARG A 162 1.76 8.72 8.87
C ARG A 162 0.33 8.23 8.67
N TYR A 163 0.18 7.03 8.11
CA TYR A 163 -1.09 6.35 7.83
C TYR A 163 -1.13 5.04 8.62
N ALA A 164 -0.95 5.16 9.95
CA ALA A 164 -1.10 4.02 10.83
C ALA A 164 -2.59 3.71 11.06
N GLY A 165 -2.90 2.46 11.31
CA GLY A 165 -4.24 2.06 11.72
C GLY A 165 -4.44 0.57 11.69
N VAL A 166 -5.53 0.14 12.29
CA VAL A 166 -5.97 -1.25 12.32
C VAL A 166 -7.40 -1.33 11.83
N LEU A 167 -7.67 -2.31 10.99
CA LEU A 167 -9.01 -2.73 10.64
C LEU A 167 -9.13 -4.22 10.90
N ALA A 168 -10.20 -4.63 11.59
CA ALA A 168 -10.41 -6.03 11.96
C ALA A 168 -11.85 -6.45 11.71
N GLY A 169 -12.05 -7.70 11.36
CA GLY A 169 -13.32 -8.38 11.23
C GLY A 169 -13.32 -9.71 11.97
N ALA A 170 -14.30 -10.56 11.69
CA ALA A 170 -14.38 -11.88 12.29
C ALA A 170 -13.20 -12.77 11.82
N GLY A 171 -12.28 -13.07 12.70
CA GLY A 171 -11.15 -13.97 12.43
C GLY A 171 -10.02 -13.37 11.61
N TRP A 172 -10.00 -12.06 11.38
CA TRP A 172 -8.91 -11.40 10.68
C TRP A 172 -8.63 -9.97 11.18
N ALA A 173 -7.43 -9.49 10.94
CA ALA A 173 -7.07 -8.10 11.14
C ALA A 173 -5.97 -7.66 10.17
N VAL A 174 -5.97 -6.37 9.82
CA VAL A 174 -4.93 -5.71 9.04
C VAL A 174 -4.38 -4.55 9.85
N GLY A 175 -3.06 -4.52 10.04
CA GLY A 175 -2.35 -3.44 10.71
C GLY A 175 -1.40 -2.75 9.75
N SER A 176 -1.53 -1.44 9.59
CA SER A 176 -0.68 -0.63 8.71
C SER A 176 0.12 0.39 9.52
N ALA A 177 1.40 0.54 9.17
CA ALA A 177 2.29 1.59 9.65
C ALA A 177 2.88 2.40 8.47
N SER A 178 2.06 2.67 7.48
CA SER A 178 2.49 3.32 6.24
C SER A 178 2.95 4.76 6.46
N PRO A 179 4.09 5.16 5.87
CA PRO A 179 4.53 6.55 5.85
C PRO A 179 3.95 7.35 4.69
N GLU A 180 3.42 6.70 3.64
CA GLU A 180 3.22 7.28 2.31
C GLU A 180 1.77 7.66 2.05
N GLN A 181 1.55 8.90 1.61
CA GLN A 181 0.25 9.38 1.15
C GLN A 181 0.01 8.92 -0.28
N LEU A 182 -1.07 8.14 -0.47
CA LEU A 182 -1.56 7.83 -1.79
C LEU A 182 -2.30 9.04 -2.39
N LEU A 183 -3.30 9.54 -1.68
CA LEU A 183 -4.05 10.73 -2.09
C LEU A 183 -4.66 11.47 -0.90
N ALA A 184 -4.85 12.78 -1.06
CA ALA A 184 -5.74 13.55 -0.21
C ALA A 184 -6.61 14.48 -1.05
N VAL A 185 -7.91 14.54 -0.70
CA VAL A 185 -8.89 15.44 -1.31
C VAL A 185 -9.41 16.41 -0.25
N ARG A 186 -9.46 17.68 -0.60
CA ARG A 186 -10.01 18.76 0.21
C ARG A 186 -10.87 19.64 -0.69
N GLY A 187 -12.19 19.50 -0.60
CA GLY A 187 -13.09 20.10 -1.58
C GLY A 187 -12.75 19.58 -2.99
N ARG A 188 -12.34 20.47 -3.88
CA ARG A 188 -11.95 20.09 -5.25
C ARG A 188 -10.44 19.98 -5.46
N ARG A 189 -9.63 20.22 -4.45
CA ARG A 189 -8.18 20.03 -4.55
C ARG A 189 -7.81 18.60 -4.19
N ILE A 190 -7.12 17.91 -5.10
CA ILE A 190 -6.51 16.60 -4.88
C ILE A 190 -4.99 16.73 -4.86
N THR A 191 -4.34 15.96 -4.01
CA THR A 191 -2.87 15.87 -3.92
C THR A 191 -2.43 14.42 -3.76
N THR A 192 -1.27 14.08 -4.33
CA THR A 192 -0.54 12.85 -4.08
C THR A 192 0.89 13.19 -3.68
N VAL A 193 1.52 12.34 -2.83
CA VAL A 193 2.88 12.61 -2.32
C VAL A 193 3.70 11.33 -2.37
N PRO A 194 4.18 10.93 -3.57
CA PRO A 194 5.06 9.79 -3.71
C PRO A 194 6.40 10.04 -3.01
N VAL A 195 6.91 8.99 -2.35
CA VAL A 195 8.20 8.99 -1.66
C VAL A 195 9.10 7.93 -2.29
N LYS A 196 10.29 8.35 -2.71
CA LYS A 196 11.36 7.47 -3.17
C LYS A 196 12.69 7.97 -2.59
N GLY A 197 13.54 7.05 -2.20
CA GLY A 197 14.78 7.39 -1.52
C GLY A 197 14.59 7.68 -0.03
N THR A 198 15.27 6.89 0.77
CA THR A 198 15.27 7.03 2.23
C THR A 198 16.68 6.76 2.75
N ARG A 199 17.15 7.58 3.70
CA ARG A 199 18.42 7.39 4.38
C ARG A 199 18.26 7.63 5.88
N PRO A 200 18.98 6.91 6.73
CA PRO A 200 19.07 7.26 8.16
C PRO A 200 19.61 8.68 8.35
N VAL A 201 19.15 9.38 9.39
CA VAL A 201 19.74 10.68 9.77
C VAL A 201 21.12 10.40 10.36
N ARG A 202 22.16 10.69 9.56
CA ARG A 202 23.57 10.61 9.90
C ARG A 202 24.35 11.67 9.12
N PRO A 203 25.57 12.05 9.54
CA PRO A 203 26.40 12.97 8.77
C PRO A 203 26.57 12.52 7.32
N GLY A 204 26.41 13.44 6.38
CA GLY A 204 26.53 13.21 4.94
C GLY A 204 25.32 12.55 4.24
N ALA A 205 24.38 11.93 4.97
CA ALA A 205 23.28 11.19 4.37
C ALA A 205 22.28 12.09 3.61
N LEU A 206 22.10 13.31 4.05
CA LEU A 206 21.27 14.31 3.37
C LEU A 206 21.83 14.67 1.99
N GLU A 207 23.14 14.93 1.95
CA GLU A 207 23.87 15.26 0.73
C GLU A 207 23.91 14.07 -0.23
N GLU A 208 24.18 12.88 0.29
CA GLU A 208 24.11 11.61 -0.49
C GLU A 208 22.76 11.46 -1.17
N LEU A 209 21.66 11.64 -0.42
CA LEU A 209 20.31 11.50 -0.96
C LEU A 209 20.04 12.60 -2.00
N ARG A 210 20.39 13.85 -1.71
CA ARG A 210 20.21 14.99 -2.63
C ARG A 210 21.00 14.84 -3.93
N ALA A 211 22.18 14.27 -3.87
CA ALA A 211 23.09 14.10 -4.99
C ALA A 211 22.82 12.83 -5.82
N SER A 212 21.94 11.92 -5.35
CA SER A 212 21.70 10.65 -6.01
C SER A 212 21.00 10.80 -7.37
N PRO A 213 21.66 10.51 -8.50
CA PRO A 213 21.03 10.57 -9.83
C PRO A 213 19.94 9.49 -9.99
N LYS A 214 20.15 8.29 -9.41
CA LYS A 214 19.19 7.18 -9.43
C LYS A 214 17.86 7.62 -8.79
N GLU A 215 17.91 8.08 -7.54
CA GLU A 215 16.72 8.49 -6.79
C GLU A 215 15.98 9.64 -7.49
N ARG A 216 16.73 10.58 -8.07
CA ARG A 216 16.14 11.69 -8.84
C ARG A 216 15.44 11.20 -10.11
N ALA A 217 16.03 10.27 -10.84
CA ALA A 217 15.42 9.68 -12.04
C ALA A 217 14.13 8.92 -11.70
N GLU A 218 14.13 8.13 -10.63
CA GLU A 218 12.95 7.45 -10.11
C GLU A 218 11.83 8.44 -9.74
N HIS A 219 12.19 9.58 -9.12
CA HIS A 219 11.21 10.62 -8.80
C HIS A 219 10.58 11.27 -10.02
N VAL A 220 11.36 11.59 -11.04
CA VAL A 220 10.82 12.15 -12.29
C VAL A 220 9.82 11.19 -12.91
N MET A 221 10.14 9.92 -12.96
CA MET A 221 9.26 8.89 -13.53
C MET A 221 7.97 8.71 -12.73
N ILE A 222 8.06 8.60 -11.39
CA ILE A 222 6.86 8.41 -10.56
C ILE A 222 5.97 9.66 -10.57
N VAL A 223 6.55 10.85 -10.60
CA VAL A 223 5.81 12.10 -10.70
C VAL A 223 5.06 12.19 -12.03
N ASP A 224 5.65 11.74 -13.14
CA ASP A 224 4.97 11.71 -14.43
C ASP A 224 3.80 10.72 -14.43
N LEU A 225 3.96 9.56 -13.82
CA LEU A 225 2.88 8.59 -13.63
C LEU A 225 1.74 9.18 -12.79
N GLU A 226 2.04 9.83 -11.67
CA GLU A 226 1.03 10.47 -10.81
C GLU A 226 0.33 11.64 -11.53
N ARG A 227 1.04 12.41 -12.34
CA ARG A 227 0.45 13.45 -13.21
C ARG A 227 -0.52 12.85 -14.20
N ASN A 228 -0.15 11.75 -14.86
CA ASN A 228 -1.01 11.03 -15.78
C ASN A 228 -2.28 10.53 -15.09
N ASP A 229 -2.16 9.92 -13.93
CA ASP A 229 -3.31 9.41 -13.16
C ASP A 229 -4.25 10.55 -12.73
N LEU A 230 -3.70 11.64 -12.19
CA LEU A 230 -4.46 12.82 -11.81
C LEU A 230 -5.16 13.48 -13.01
N SER A 231 -4.53 13.49 -14.18
CA SER A 231 -5.08 14.12 -15.41
C SER A 231 -6.42 13.50 -15.81
N ARG A 232 -6.66 12.24 -15.48
CA ARG A 232 -7.91 11.52 -15.79
C ARG A 232 -9.14 12.09 -15.06
N VAL A 233 -8.93 12.75 -13.92
CA VAL A 233 -9.99 13.31 -13.06
C VAL A 233 -9.88 14.82 -12.85
N ALA A 234 -8.79 15.42 -13.31
CA ALA A 234 -8.50 16.83 -13.14
C ALA A 234 -9.12 17.72 -14.22
N THR A 235 -9.37 18.97 -13.86
CA THR A 235 -9.64 20.04 -14.84
C THR A 235 -8.40 20.23 -15.71
N THR A 236 -8.58 20.31 -17.01
CA THR A 236 -7.49 20.50 -17.97
C THR A 236 -6.59 21.68 -17.57
N GLY A 237 -5.27 21.45 -17.59
CA GLY A 237 -4.26 22.44 -17.23
C GLY A 237 -4.08 22.68 -15.73
N SER A 238 -4.81 21.94 -14.85
CA SER A 238 -4.72 22.14 -13.39
C SER A 238 -3.75 21.22 -12.67
N VAL A 239 -3.15 20.24 -13.38
CA VAL A 239 -2.15 19.34 -12.77
C VAL A 239 -0.83 20.08 -12.65
N ASP A 240 -0.35 20.21 -11.42
CA ASP A 240 0.87 20.95 -11.09
C ASP A 240 1.79 20.10 -10.19
N VAL A 241 3.10 20.24 -10.39
CA VAL A 241 4.14 19.64 -9.54
C VAL A 241 4.61 20.71 -8.56
N GLU A 242 3.93 20.82 -7.43
CA GLU A 242 4.21 21.86 -6.42
C GLU A 242 5.58 21.72 -5.78
N ARG A 243 6.06 20.47 -5.66
CA ARG A 243 7.38 20.15 -5.11
C ARG A 243 7.93 18.93 -5.84
N LEU A 244 9.15 19.03 -6.30
CA LEU A 244 9.88 17.95 -6.94
C LEU A 244 11.12 17.62 -6.14
N TYR A 245 11.25 16.35 -5.70
CA TYR A 245 12.42 15.83 -5.01
C TYR A 245 12.83 16.67 -3.79
N GLU A 246 11.87 16.99 -2.94
CA GLU A 246 12.12 17.67 -1.68
C GLU A 246 12.56 16.67 -0.61
N VAL A 247 13.74 16.86 -0.05
CA VAL A 247 14.24 15.99 1.04
C VAL A 247 13.82 16.58 2.38
N THR A 248 13.06 15.82 3.15
CA THR A 248 12.58 16.21 4.48
C THR A 248 12.95 15.15 5.50
N GLU A 249 13.22 15.59 6.73
CA GLU A 249 13.40 14.68 7.84
C GLU A 249 12.04 14.31 8.44
N TRP A 250 11.85 12.99 8.63
CA TRP A 250 10.72 12.51 9.40
C TRP A 250 11.05 11.19 10.11
N SER A 251 10.78 11.14 11.41
CA SER A 251 10.99 9.96 12.25
C SER A 251 12.40 9.39 12.19
N GLY A 252 13.42 10.27 12.24
CA GLY A 252 14.84 9.89 12.21
C GLY A 252 15.34 9.40 10.86
N LEU A 253 14.60 9.66 9.80
CA LEU A 253 14.94 9.31 8.43
C LEU A 253 14.82 10.54 7.51
N TRP A 254 15.77 10.69 6.59
CA TRP A 254 15.63 11.54 5.43
C TRP A 254 14.77 10.85 4.38
N HIS A 255 13.76 11.52 3.89
CA HIS A 255 12.89 11.06 2.82
C HIS A 255 12.90 12.06 1.67
N ALA A 256 13.14 11.59 0.46
CA ALA A 256 12.90 12.38 -0.73
C ALA A 256 11.45 12.16 -1.20
N GLY A 257 10.70 13.23 -1.32
CA GLY A 257 9.29 13.22 -1.72
C GLY A 257 9.00 14.25 -2.79
N SER A 258 7.96 14.00 -3.55
CA SER A 258 7.41 14.98 -4.49
C SER A 258 5.94 15.21 -4.17
N ARG A 259 5.41 16.38 -4.52
CA ARG A 259 4.00 16.68 -4.37
C ARG A 259 3.41 17.08 -5.71
N VAL A 260 2.43 16.31 -6.15
CA VAL A 260 1.62 16.63 -7.32
C VAL A 260 0.22 16.99 -6.85
N ALA A 261 -0.34 18.05 -7.40
CA ALA A 261 -1.67 18.55 -7.07
C ALA A 261 -2.48 18.79 -8.34
N ALA A 262 -3.81 18.75 -8.18
CA ALA A 262 -4.73 19.08 -9.25
C ALA A 262 -6.06 19.60 -8.70
N ARG A 263 -6.88 20.18 -9.58
CA ARG A 263 -8.26 20.52 -9.30
C ARG A 263 -9.19 19.51 -9.98
N LEU A 264 -10.01 18.82 -9.20
CA LEU A 264 -11.00 17.86 -9.72
C LEU A 264 -12.04 18.57 -10.61
N ARG A 265 -12.48 17.91 -11.66
CA ARG A 265 -13.64 18.35 -12.46
C ARG A 265 -14.91 18.28 -11.65
N GLU A 266 -15.94 19.02 -12.06
CA GLU A 266 -17.24 19.11 -11.32
C GLU A 266 -18.04 17.81 -11.36
N ASP A 267 -17.90 17.07 -12.44
CA ASP A 267 -18.57 15.80 -12.71
C ASP A 267 -17.90 14.59 -12.04
N VAL A 268 -16.76 14.78 -11.34
CA VAL A 268 -15.97 13.70 -10.74
C VAL A 268 -16.37 13.46 -9.30
N GLY A 269 -16.77 12.21 -9.02
CA GLY A 269 -17.03 11.71 -7.67
C GLY A 269 -15.83 10.96 -7.06
N VAL A 270 -15.97 10.55 -5.79
CA VAL A 270 -14.92 9.81 -5.08
C VAL A 270 -14.57 8.49 -5.76
N ILE A 271 -15.54 7.80 -6.33
CA ILE A 271 -15.30 6.52 -7.03
C ILE A 271 -14.45 6.73 -8.29
N ASP A 272 -14.66 7.82 -9.00
CA ASP A 272 -13.86 8.13 -10.20
C ASP A 272 -12.42 8.45 -9.81
N VAL A 273 -12.22 9.16 -8.70
CA VAL A 273 -10.88 9.39 -8.12
C VAL A 273 -10.21 8.07 -7.75
N LEU A 274 -10.91 7.16 -7.07
CA LEU A 274 -10.36 5.85 -6.72
C LEU A 274 -10.01 5.04 -7.97
N ARG A 275 -10.88 5.00 -8.97
CA ARG A 275 -10.62 4.31 -10.26
C ARG A 275 -9.43 4.87 -11.03
N ALA A 276 -9.19 6.16 -10.94
CA ALA A 276 -8.09 6.80 -11.64
C ALA A 276 -6.73 6.53 -10.99
N LEU A 277 -6.68 6.54 -9.65
CA LEU A 277 -5.43 6.50 -8.90
C LEU A 277 -5.08 5.11 -8.36
N LEU A 278 -6.05 4.21 -8.17
CA LEU A 278 -5.80 2.87 -7.64
C LEU A 278 -5.50 1.85 -8.75
N PRO A 279 -4.60 0.92 -8.45
CA PRO A 279 -3.59 0.93 -7.39
C PRO A 279 -2.56 2.05 -7.59
N GLY A 280 -1.90 2.46 -6.51
CA GLY A 280 -0.89 3.53 -6.55
C GLY A 280 0.28 3.24 -7.49
N GLY A 281 0.77 4.27 -8.17
CA GLY A 281 1.88 4.14 -9.12
C GLY A 281 3.17 3.64 -8.46
N SER A 282 3.48 4.12 -7.25
CA SER A 282 4.71 3.80 -6.52
C SER A 282 4.82 2.33 -6.10
N VAL A 283 3.69 1.61 -6.04
CA VAL A 283 3.63 0.18 -5.67
C VAL A 283 3.31 -0.75 -6.85
N THR A 284 3.14 -0.20 -8.05
CA THR A 284 2.88 -0.95 -9.29
C THR A 284 4.01 -0.76 -10.30
N GLY A 285 3.98 0.27 -11.09
CA GLY A 285 5.00 0.59 -12.07
C GLY A 285 4.45 1.37 -13.27
N ALA A 286 5.30 1.60 -14.25
CA ALA A 286 4.98 2.41 -15.42
C ALA A 286 5.35 1.70 -16.73
N PRO A 287 4.45 1.62 -17.74
CA PRO A 287 3.02 1.96 -17.67
C PRO A 287 2.25 1.02 -16.73
N LYS A 288 1.31 1.57 -15.94
CA LYS A 288 0.64 0.85 -14.85
C LYS A 288 0.03 -0.50 -15.29
N ARG A 289 -0.72 -0.52 -16.40
CA ARG A 289 -1.37 -1.74 -16.90
C ARG A 289 -0.37 -2.83 -17.30
N ALA A 290 0.71 -2.48 -17.98
CA ALA A 290 1.75 -3.41 -18.37
C ALA A 290 2.50 -3.97 -17.15
N ALA A 291 2.84 -3.08 -16.20
CA ALA A 291 3.47 -3.48 -14.94
C ALA A 291 2.59 -4.43 -14.13
N CYS A 292 1.29 -4.15 -13.97
CA CYS A 292 0.36 -5.04 -13.27
C CYS A 292 0.25 -6.41 -13.96
N ALA A 293 0.21 -6.47 -15.29
CA ALA A 293 0.16 -7.73 -16.02
C ALA A 293 1.45 -8.55 -15.83
N LEU A 294 2.60 -7.91 -15.91
CA LEU A 294 3.89 -8.54 -15.69
C LEU A 294 4.02 -9.09 -14.26
N LEU A 295 3.74 -8.26 -13.27
CA LEU A 295 3.82 -8.64 -11.85
C LEU A 295 2.84 -9.75 -11.48
N GLY A 296 1.62 -9.71 -12.04
CA GLY A 296 0.62 -10.76 -11.84
C GLY A 296 1.01 -12.13 -12.42
N ALA A 297 1.93 -12.14 -13.40
CA ALA A 297 2.50 -13.37 -13.94
C ALA A 297 3.75 -13.86 -13.17
N LEU A 298 4.45 -12.95 -12.50
CA LEU A 298 5.70 -13.25 -11.79
C LEU A 298 5.48 -13.63 -10.34
N GLU A 299 4.62 -12.90 -9.62
CA GLU A 299 4.44 -13.09 -8.18
C GLU A 299 3.64 -14.37 -7.90
N PRO A 300 4.18 -15.30 -7.09
CA PRO A 300 3.56 -16.62 -6.87
C PRO A 300 2.29 -16.56 -6.04
N VAL A 301 2.07 -15.47 -5.29
CA VAL A 301 0.87 -15.22 -4.50
C VAL A 301 0.43 -13.78 -4.65
N GLY A 302 -0.86 -13.53 -4.52
CA GLY A 302 -1.44 -12.19 -4.56
C GLY A 302 -0.98 -11.34 -3.37
N ARG A 303 -1.08 -10.02 -3.55
CA ARG A 303 -0.63 -9.03 -2.57
C ARG A 303 -1.61 -8.81 -1.44
N GLY A 304 -2.82 -9.39 -1.52
CA GLY A 304 -3.86 -9.26 -0.50
C GLY A 304 -4.12 -7.81 -0.09
N PRO A 305 -4.14 -7.51 1.23
CA PRO A 305 -4.34 -6.15 1.72
C PRO A 305 -3.14 -5.22 1.56
N ALA A 306 -1.96 -5.74 1.23
CA ALA A 306 -0.77 -4.92 0.98
C ALA A 306 -0.80 -4.26 -0.41
N MET A 307 0.00 -3.22 -0.61
CA MET A 307 0.14 -2.45 -1.86
C MET A 307 -1.18 -1.86 -2.38
N GLY A 308 -2.14 -1.70 -1.51
CA GLY A 308 -3.44 -1.10 -1.76
C GLY A 308 -3.59 0.27 -1.07
N ALA A 309 -4.79 0.55 -0.54
CA ALA A 309 -5.14 1.82 0.08
C ALA A 309 -5.83 1.64 1.43
N PHE A 310 -5.48 2.48 2.41
CA PHE A 310 -6.12 2.54 3.72
C PHE A 310 -6.27 3.98 4.20
N GLY A 311 -7.42 4.32 4.72
CA GLY A 311 -7.66 5.65 5.31
C GLY A 311 -9.13 6.01 5.39
N MET A 312 -9.45 7.28 5.14
CA MET A 312 -10.78 7.83 5.39
C MET A 312 -11.33 8.60 4.20
N LEU A 313 -12.65 8.45 4.01
CA LEU A 313 -13.47 9.25 3.10
C LEU A 313 -14.55 9.97 3.93
N TRP A 314 -14.84 11.22 3.59
CA TRP A 314 -15.92 12.01 4.23
C TRP A 314 -16.54 12.96 3.21
N PRO A 315 -17.72 13.57 3.49
CA PRO A 315 -18.30 14.55 2.58
C PRO A 315 -17.31 15.67 2.24
N GLY A 316 -16.98 15.81 0.97
CA GLY A 316 -16.04 16.82 0.46
C GLY A 316 -14.55 16.51 0.68
N GLY A 317 -14.19 15.27 1.09
CA GLY A 317 -12.78 14.95 1.27
C GLY A 317 -12.43 13.46 1.35
N ALA A 318 -11.14 13.20 1.19
CA ALA A 318 -10.50 11.90 1.36
C ALA A 318 -9.08 12.08 1.90
N ASP A 319 -8.56 11.08 2.58
CA ASP A 319 -7.15 11.00 2.95
C ASP A 319 -6.76 9.53 3.08
N LEU A 320 -6.07 9.02 2.06
CA LEU A 320 -5.68 7.62 1.96
C LEU A 320 -4.16 7.50 1.87
N GLY A 321 -3.61 6.56 2.63
CA GLY A 321 -2.24 6.09 2.51
C GLY A 321 -2.16 4.80 1.73
N LEU A 322 -0.99 4.49 1.20
CA LEU A 322 -0.68 3.16 0.67
C LEU A 322 -0.62 2.13 1.81
N THR A 323 -1.01 0.90 1.55
CA THR A 323 -0.82 -0.20 2.50
C THR A 323 0.55 -0.84 2.32
N ILE A 324 1.60 -0.07 2.61
CA ILE A 324 2.98 -0.54 2.79
C ILE A 324 3.33 -0.58 4.28
N ARG A 325 4.36 -1.30 4.67
CA ARG A 325 4.63 -1.61 6.08
C ARG A 325 3.37 -2.12 6.78
N THR A 326 2.73 -3.07 6.14
CA THR A 326 1.40 -3.58 6.51
C THR A 326 1.50 -5.08 6.72
N VAL A 327 0.78 -5.56 7.71
CA VAL A 327 0.57 -6.99 7.97
C VAL A 327 -0.90 -7.32 7.92
N ALA A 328 -1.20 -8.54 7.50
CA ALA A 328 -2.51 -9.14 7.67
C ALA A 328 -2.38 -10.37 8.58
N ALA A 329 -3.31 -10.56 9.48
CA ALA A 329 -3.39 -11.74 10.32
C ALA A 329 -4.77 -12.38 10.17
N ASP A 330 -4.82 -13.68 9.98
CA ASP A 330 -6.02 -14.51 10.13
C ASP A 330 -5.98 -15.30 11.44
N ALA A 331 -6.67 -16.41 11.55
CA ALA A 331 -6.77 -17.18 12.82
C ALA A 331 -5.42 -17.76 13.27
N ASP A 332 -4.53 -18.12 12.34
CA ASP A 332 -3.34 -18.94 12.59
C ASP A 332 -2.06 -18.36 11.98
N ARG A 333 -2.15 -17.43 11.05
CA ARG A 333 -0.99 -16.89 10.35
C ARG A 333 -0.99 -15.37 10.26
N VAL A 334 0.22 -14.83 10.32
CA VAL A 334 0.48 -13.45 9.94
C VAL A 334 1.22 -13.42 8.60
N HIS A 335 0.84 -12.49 7.76
CA HIS A 335 1.35 -12.28 6.41
C HIS A 335 1.92 -10.88 6.28
N LEU A 336 3.04 -10.75 5.59
CA LEU A 336 3.62 -9.47 5.23
C LEU A 336 4.22 -9.50 3.82
N TRP A 337 4.24 -8.33 3.20
CA TRP A 337 4.76 -8.13 1.86
C TRP A 337 5.78 -6.99 1.87
N ALA A 338 6.90 -7.19 1.21
CA ALA A 338 7.94 -6.18 1.06
C ALA A 338 8.66 -6.36 -0.27
N GLY A 339 9.07 -5.25 -0.88
CA GLY A 339 9.77 -5.25 -2.15
C GLY A 339 10.18 -3.86 -2.59
N GLY A 340 10.65 -3.74 -3.80
CA GLY A 340 11.21 -2.53 -4.38
C GLY A 340 10.78 -2.28 -5.82
N GLY A 341 11.01 -1.07 -6.29
CA GLY A 341 10.79 -0.67 -7.67
C GLY A 341 12.00 -1.00 -8.52
N VAL A 342 11.88 -2.02 -9.35
CA VAL A 342 12.94 -2.47 -10.26
C VAL A 342 12.99 -1.54 -11.46
N THR A 343 14.17 -0.99 -11.73
CA THR A 343 14.52 -0.16 -12.89
C THR A 343 15.61 -0.84 -13.71
N TRP A 344 16.01 -0.25 -14.84
CA TRP A 344 17.11 -0.75 -15.65
C TRP A 344 18.42 -0.90 -14.86
N GLY A 345 18.71 0.02 -13.95
CA GLY A 345 19.94 0.03 -13.13
C GLY A 345 19.85 -0.80 -11.84
N SER A 346 18.77 -1.56 -11.63
CA SER A 346 18.61 -2.39 -10.43
C SER A 346 19.54 -3.61 -10.49
N ASP A 347 20.18 -3.94 -9.38
CA ASP A 347 20.88 -5.20 -9.17
C ASP A 347 19.95 -6.19 -8.44
N PRO A 348 19.80 -7.42 -8.93
CA PRO A 348 18.88 -8.39 -8.34
C PRO A 348 19.14 -8.69 -6.86
N ASP A 349 20.39 -8.84 -6.46
CA ASP A 349 20.74 -9.17 -5.07
C ASP A 349 20.51 -7.95 -4.15
N GLU A 350 20.77 -6.73 -4.64
CA GLU A 350 20.46 -5.50 -3.90
C GLU A 350 18.96 -5.32 -3.71
N GLU A 351 18.12 -5.60 -4.72
CA GLU A 351 16.66 -5.52 -4.60
C GLU A 351 16.10 -6.55 -3.60
N VAL A 352 16.65 -7.76 -3.57
CA VAL A 352 16.32 -8.78 -2.55
C VAL A 352 16.72 -8.30 -1.16
N ALA A 353 17.93 -7.76 -1.00
CA ALA A 353 18.40 -7.20 0.27
C ALA A 353 17.51 -6.02 0.74
N GLU A 354 17.07 -5.18 -0.19
CA GLU A 354 16.14 -4.07 0.11
C GLU A 354 14.78 -4.60 0.60
N ALA A 355 14.24 -5.66 -0.04
CA ALA A 355 13.00 -6.29 0.40
C ALA A 355 13.12 -6.84 1.83
N HIS A 356 14.24 -7.49 2.17
CA HIS A 356 14.54 -7.94 3.53
C HIS A 356 14.66 -6.77 4.51
N ALA A 357 15.35 -5.70 4.14
CA ALA A 357 15.53 -4.51 4.96
C ALA A 357 14.17 -3.83 5.28
N LYS A 358 13.27 -3.77 4.29
CA LYS A 358 11.90 -3.22 4.46
C LYS A 358 11.01 -4.09 5.34
N ALA A 359 11.16 -5.41 5.30
CA ALA A 359 10.44 -6.35 6.16
C ALA A 359 10.95 -6.36 7.60
N GLY A 360 12.24 -6.12 7.80
CA GLY A 360 12.94 -6.26 9.08
C GLY A 360 12.28 -5.54 10.26
N PRO A 361 11.89 -4.27 10.15
CA PRO A 361 11.21 -3.55 11.26
C PRO A 361 9.90 -4.21 11.71
N LEU A 362 9.12 -4.77 10.77
CA LEU A 362 7.87 -5.46 11.11
C LEU A 362 8.16 -6.80 11.80
N VAL A 363 9.12 -7.56 11.28
CA VAL A 363 9.55 -8.84 11.87
C VAL A 363 10.07 -8.62 13.29
N ARG A 364 10.96 -7.64 13.51
CA ARG A 364 11.46 -7.31 14.85
C ARG A 364 10.34 -6.89 15.79
N ARG A 365 9.43 -6.04 15.32
CA ARG A 365 8.29 -5.58 16.13
C ARG A 365 7.40 -6.74 16.59
N LEU A 366 7.17 -7.72 15.74
CA LEU A 366 6.38 -8.91 16.05
C LEU A 366 7.17 -9.95 16.84
N ALA A 367 8.49 -9.83 16.93
CA ALA A 367 9.34 -10.63 17.81
C ALA A 367 9.38 -10.11 19.27
N GLY A 368 8.70 -9.00 19.58
CA GLY A 368 8.68 -8.43 20.92
C GLY A 368 9.70 -7.30 21.12
N GLY A 369 10.27 -6.76 20.03
CA GLY A 369 11.25 -5.66 20.00
C GLY A 369 10.66 -4.28 19.76
#